data_f7b618c3479f904cebebe60b23124b9b
#
_entry.id   f7b618c3479f904cebebe60b23124b9b
#
_cell.length_a   1.000
_cell.length_b   1.000
_cell.length_c   1.000
_cell.angle_alpha   90.00
_cell.angle_beta   90.00
_cell.angle_gamma   90.00
#
_symmetry.space_group_name_H-M   'P 1'
#
loop_
_entity.id
_entity.type
_entity.pdbx_description
1 polymer ?
#
loop_
_entity_poly.entity_id
_entity_poly.type
_entity_poly.pdbx_seq_one_letter_code
_entity_poly.pdbx_strand_id
1 'polypeptide(L)'
;MCGIVGYIGKQQAYPILIKGLHRLEYRGYDSAGVALINPAGQLNIYKAKGKVAELESFAEAKDVSGTIGIAHTRWATHGEPNTRNAHPHYSETEELAIIHNGIIENYEVLRQSLIKHGYHFLSDTDTEVLVQLIEYTKRTDNVDLRTAVQLALKQVVGAYAIAVLDKSNPDTIVAARKGSPLVVGIGDGEYFLASDATPIVEYTDRVIYIGDEEVVSLSRNQEPIITSLSNVRMTPEIKKLELTLSQLEKGGYDHFMMKEIFEQPQTLRASMRGRVNVEQNNIALSGFIDNKERFLRTKRIIITACGTSWHAGQIAKYAFEQYAQIPCEVEYSSEFRYRKPIISSDDIVIAISQSGETADTLAAIELAKANGAFIFGVCNVVGSSIARTADSGCYTHVGPEIGVASTKAFTAQVLVLTMLALAIAREKKTIEEELFLHLIAELNRLPDKIELILKQNAAIHDFARVFTYAQNVIYLGRGYNFPVALEGALKLKEISYIHAEGYPAAEMKHGPIALISQEMPVVVIAPKCPTYEKIVSNILEIKARKGRIISVVTEGDTQVRELSDFTITVPPTDECLQPILTVIPLQLLAYHIAVVKGCDVDQPRNLAKSVTVE
;
A
#
# COMPACT_ATOMS: atom_id res chain seq x y z
N MET A 1 -1.37 2.58 -9.44
CA MET A 1 0.11 2.50 -9.58
C MET A 1 0.46 1.51 -10.69
N CYS A 2 1.52 1.76 -11.45
CA CYS A 2 1.92 0.90 -12.58
C CYS A 2 2.88 -0.22 -12.13
N GLY A 3 3.01 -1.27 -12.95
CA GLY A 3 3.96 -2.36 -12.74
C GLY A 3 5.05 -2.37 -13.81
N ILE A 4 6.32 -2.39 -13.40
CA ILE A 4 7.48 -2.56 -14.28
C ILE A 4 8.03 -3.97 -14.11
N VAL A 5 8.32 -4.65 -15.22
CA VAL A 5 9.09 -5.88 -15.28
C VAL A 5 10.12 -5.78 -16.42
N GLY A 6 11.36 -6.18 -16.17
CA GLY A 6 12.40 -6.29 -17.16
C GLY A 6 13.19 -7.59 -16.98
N TYR A 7 13.70 -8.13 -18.07
CA TYR A 7 14.52 -9.33 -18.06
C TYR A 7 15.62 -9.24 -19.11
N ILE A 8 16.80 -9.66 -18.73
CA ILE A 8 17.92 -9.93 -19.61
C ILE A 8 18.65 -11.16 -19.15
N GLY A 9 18.78 -12.17 -20.03
CA GLY A 9 19.40 -13.44 -19.61
C GLY A 9 19.50 -14.46 -20.74
N LYS A 10 19.43 -15.73 -20.36
CA LYS A 10 19.57 -16.90 -21.26
C LYS A 10 18.23 -17.45 -21.73
N GLN A 11 17.14 -17.17 -20.99
CA GLN A 11 15.81 -17.71 -21.26
C GLN A 11 15.02 -16.79 -22.21
N GLN A 12 13.92 -17.29 -22.76
CA GLN A 12 12.97 -16.45 -23.48
C GLN A 12 12.36 -15.43 -22.52
N ALA A 13 12.45 -14.15 -22.87
CA ALA A 13 12.02 -13.05 -22.01
C ALA A 13 10.48 -12.98 -21.85
N TYR A 14 9.74 -13.23 -22.93
CA TYR A 14 8.29 -13.04 -22.94
C TYR A 14 7.55 -13.80 -21.82
N PRO A 15 7.75 -15.12 -21.59
CA PRO A 15 7.06 -15.83 -20.52
C PRO A 15 7.37 -15.27 -19.12
N ILE A 16 8.62 -14.85 -18.88
CA ILE A 16 9.07 -14.27 -17.61
C ILE A 16 8.39 -12.91 -17.39
N LEU A 17 8.36 -12.08 -18.42
CA LEU A 17 7.78 -10.74 -18.39
C LEU A 17 6.27 -10.80 -18.14
N ILE A 18 5.55 -11.65 -18.87
CA ILE A 18 4.09 -11.80 -18.74
C ILE A 18 3.72 -12.34 -17.34
N LYS A 19 4.42 -13.38 -16.87
CA LYS A 19 4.22 -13.91 -15.52
C LYS A 19 4.48 -12.85 -14.45
N GLY A 20 5.51 -12.04 -14.64
CA GLY A 20 5.81 -10.90 -13.79
C GLY A 20 4.71 -9.84 -13.80
N LEU A 21 4.15 -9.52 -14.97
CA LEU A 21 3.03 -8.57 -15.09
C LEU A 21 1.78 -9.10 -14.38
N HIS A 22 1.43 -10.38 -14.50
CA HIS A 22 0.30 -10.96 -13.75
C HIS A 22 0.47 -10.78 -12.23
N ARG A 23 1.69 -10.91 -11.74
CA ARG A 23 1.99 -10.67 -10.31
C ARG A 23 1.94 -9.20 -9.90
N LEU A 24 1.99 -8.27 -10.85
CA LEU A 24 1.90 -6.83 -10.61
C LEU A 24 0.54 -6.23 -10.98
N GLU A 25 -0.39 -7.03 -11.48
CA GLU A 25 -1.71 -6.56 -11.92
C GLU A 25 -2.49 -5.83 -10.83
N TYR A 26 -2.32 -6.22 -9.56
CA TYR A 26 -2.90 -5.51 -8.40
C TYR A 26 -2.44 -4.05 -8.29
N ARG A 27 -1.34 -3.68 -8.96
CA ARG A 27 -0.83 -2.31 -9.01
C ARG A 27 -1.46 -1.45 -10.10
N GLY A 28 -1.85 -2.05 -11.23
CA GLY A 28 -2.47 -1.34 -12.35
C GLY A 28 -2.90 -2.33 -13.43
N TYR A 29 -4.05 -2.09 -14.04
CA TYR A 29 -4.70 -3.00 -14.98
C TYR A 29 -5.51 -2.29 -16.07
N ASP A 30 -5.25 -1.00 -16.33
CA ASP A 30 -5.95 -0.23 -17.36
C ASP A 30 -5.45 -0.56 -18.76
N SER A 31 -4.16 -0.88 -18.86
CA SER A 31 -3.53 -1.38 -20.08
C SER A 31 -2.23 -2.11 -19.75
N ALA A 32 -1.79 -2.97 -20.65
CA ALA A 32 -0.53 -3.70 -20.52
C ALA A 32 0.23 -3.67 -21.85
N GLY A 33 1.56 -3.87 -21.78
CA GLY A 33 2.39 -4.01 -22.97
C GLY A 33 3.79 -4.52 -22.70
N VAL A 34 4.44 -4.97 -23.75
CA VAL A 34 5.77 -5.56 -23.74
C VAL A 34 6.58 -5.08 -24.92
N ALA A 35 7.87 -4.84 -24.69
CA ALA A 35 8.89 -4.63 -25.74
C ALA A 35 9.96 -5.70 -25.63
N LEU A 36 10.33 -6.29 -26.76
CA LEU A 36 11.32 -7.36 -26.89
C LEU A 36 12.29 -7.04 -28.02
N ILE A 37 13.56 -7.39 -27.87
CA ILE A 37 14.50 -7.41 -28.99
C ILE A 37 14.69 -8.86 -29.39
N ASN A 38 14.26 -9.18 -30.62
CA ASN A 38 14.32 -10.54 -31.16
C ASN A 38 15.76 -10.89 -31.60
N PRO A 39 16.05 -12.18 -31.89
CA PRO A 39 17.38 -12.59 -32.37
C PRO A 39 17.84 -11.95 -33.68
N ALA A 40 16.92 -11.37 -34.47
CA ALA A 40 17.23 -10.61 -35.69
C ALA A 40 17.56 -9.13 -35.40
N GLY A 41 17.57 -8.70 -34.11
CA GLY A 41 17.84 -7.35 -33.71
C GLY A 41 16.66 -6.39 -33.95
N GLN A 42 15.44 -6.91 -34.13
CA GLN A 42 14.25 -6.08 -34.29
C GLN A 42 13.62 -5.79 -32.92
N LEU A 43 13.19 -4.57 -32.72
CA LEU A 43 12.45 -4.14 -31.52
C LEU A 43 10.94 -4.33 -31.75
N ASN A 44 10.36 -5.34 -31.12
CA ASN A 44 8.96 -5.68 -31.22
C ASN A 44 8.20 -5.13 -30.00
N ILE A 45 7.13 -4.35 -30.23
CA ILE A 45 6.29 -3.77 -29.17
C ILE A 45 4.84 -4.22 -29.35
N TYR A 46 4.26 -4.79 -28.30
CA TYR A 46 2.87 -5.22 -28.25
C TYR A 46 2.18 -4.55 -27.08
N LYS A 47 1.00 -3.98 -27.32
CA LYS A 47 0.23 -3.22 -26.34
C LYS A 47 -1.26 -3.57 -26.44
N ALA A 48 -1.94 -3.68 -25.29
CA ALA A 48 -3.38 -3.89 -25.22
C ALA A 48 -4.00 -3.01 -24.14
N LYS A 49 -5.25 -2.57 -24.36
CA LYS A 49 -6.08 -1.99 -23.31
C LYS A 49 -6.63 -3.11 -22.45
N GLY A 50 -6.71 -2.93 -21.14
CA GLY A 50 -7.23 -3.90 -20.18
C GLY A 50 -6.14 -4.70 -19.46
N LYS A 51 -6.52 -5.86 -18.95
CA LYS A 51 -5.66 -6.74 -18.14
C LYS A 51 -4.56 -7.42 -18.98
N VAL A 52 -3.60 -8.05 -18.32
CA VAL A 52 -2.48 -8.77 -18.96
C VAL A 52 -2.97 -9.88 -19.90
N ALA A 53 -4.08 -10.55 -19.57
CA ALA A 53 -4.70 -11.56 -20.44
C ALA A 53 -5.08 -11.03 -21.84
N GLU A 54 -5.48 -9.75 -21.97
CA GLU A 54 -5.76 -9.10 -23.25
C GLU A 54 -4.47 -8.91 -24.07
N LEU A 55 -3.37 -8.60 -23.40
CA LEU A 55 -2.05 -8.52 -24.04
C LEU A 55 -1.59 -9.90 -24.53
N GLU A 56 -1.77 -10.97 -23.74
CA GLU A 56 -1.44 -12.34 -24.13
C GLU A 56 -2.22 -12.76 -25.37
N SER A 57 -3.53 -12.56 -25.37
CA SER A 57 -4.39 -12.86 -26.53
C SER A 57 -3.95 -12.08 -27.78
N PHE A 58 -3.58 -10.81 -27.63
CA PHE A 58 -3.11 -9.99 -28.74
C PHE A 58 -1.75 -10.46 -29.28
N ALA A 59 -0.88 -10.98 -28.41
CA ALA A 59 0.48 -11.37 -28.76
C ALA A 59 0.60 -12.83 -29.23
N GLU A 60 -0.44 -13.68 -29.10
CA GLU A 60 -0.42 -15.12 -29.36
C GLU A 60 0.11 -15.50 -30.76
N ALA A 61 -0.22 -14.70 -31.78
CA ALA A 61 0.23 -14.93 -33.15
C ALA A 61 1.40 -14.02 -33.60
N LYS A 62 2.09 -13.37 -32.66
CA LYS A 62 3.17 -12.43 -32.94
C LYS A 62 4.54 -13.03 -32.64
N ASP A 63 5.58 -12.40 -33.18
CA ASP A 63 6.97 -12.74 -32.82
C ASP A 63 7.31 -12.20 -31.42
N VAL A 64 7.22 -13.07 -30.44
CA VAL A 64 7.57 -12.80 -29.04
C VAL A 64 8.93 -13.40 -28.66
N SER A 65 9.73 -13.77 -29.65
CA SER A 65 11.07 -14.33 -29.42
C SER A 65 12.03 -13.25 -28.89
N GLY A 66 13.02 -13.68 -28.12
CA GLY A 66 14.04 -12.79 -27.56
C GLY A 66 14.37 -13.13 -26.11
N THR A 67 15.57 -12.77 -25.71
CA THR A 67 16.11 -13.05 -24.37
C THR A 67 16.35 -11.78 -23.56
N ILE A 68 15.86 -10.66 -24.09
CA ILE A 68 15.83 -9.34 -23.44
C ILE A 68 14.49 -8.68 -23.71
N GLY A 69 13.93 -8.03 -22.70
CA GLY A 69 12.69 -7.28 -22.83
C GLY A 69 12.30 -6.51 -21.60
N ILE A 70 11.33 -5.62 -21.79
CA ILE A 70 10.68 -4.84 -20.73
C ILE A 70 9.18 -4.90 -20.90
N ALA A 71 8.44 -4.89 -19.81
CA ALA A 71 6.98 -5.00 -19.83
C ALA A 71 6.36 -4.13 -18.73
N HIS A 72 5.10 -3.74 -18.94
CA HIS A 72 4.44 -2.78 -18.09
C HIS A 72 2.95 -3.04 -17.95
N THR A 73 2.40 -2.85 -16.74
CA THR A 73 0.98 -2.67 -16.48
C THR A 73 0.74 -1.23 -16.06
N ARG A 74 -0.24 -0.58 -16.69
CA ARG A 74 -0.50 0.85 -16.50
C ARG A 74 -1.72 1.09 -15.62
N TRP A 75 -1.58 2.06 -14.73
CA TRP A 75 -2.65 2.83 -14.11
C TRP A 75 -2.59 4.24 -14.69
N ALA A 76 -3.63 4.66 -15.40
CA ALA A 76 -3.60 5.89 -16.16
C ALA A 76 -3.55 7.12 -15.25
N THR A 77 -2.54 7.97 -15.44
CA THR A 77 -2.39 9.30 -14.83
C THR A 77 -2.52 10.40 -15.88
N HIS A 78 -1.86 10.25 -17.02
CA HIS A 78 -1.90 11.17 -18.16
C HIS A 78 -2.41 10.45 -19.40
N GLY A 79 -3.46 10.99 -20.03
CA GLY A 79 -4.11 10.40 -21.20
C GLY A 79 -5.03 9.22 -20.85
N GLU A 80 -6.10 9.04 -21.63
CA GLU A 80 -7.10 8.00 -21.44
C GLU A 80 -6.51 6.59 -21.49
N PRO A 81 -7.12 5.60 -20.77
CA PRO A 81 -6.76 4.19 -20.90
C PRO A 81 -7.12 3.65 -22.30
N ASN A 82 -6.17 3.64 -23.19
CA ASN A 82 -6.28 3.09 -24.54
C ASN A 82 -4.93 2.51 -24.99
N THR A 83 -4.91 1.80 -26.13
CA THR A 83 -3.71 1.15 -26.64
C THR A 83 -2.61 2.17 -27.02
N ARG A 84 -2.99 3.36 -27.49
CA ARG A 84 -2.04 4.42 -27.87
C ARG A 84 -1.22 4.90 -26.66
N ASN A 85 -1.88 5.11 -25.55
CA ASN A 85 -1.30 5.60 -24.31
C ASN A 85 -0.73 4.48 -23.41
N ALA A 86 -0.86 3.20 -23.80
CA ALA A 86 -0.24 2.08 -23.11
C ALA A 86 1.29 2.10 -23.29
N HIS A 87 2.02 1.66 -22.26
CA HIS A 87 3.47 1.44 -22.35
C HIS A 87 3.77 0.03 -22.92
N PRO A 88 4.94 -0.19 -23.53
CA PRO A 88 6.06 0.73 -23.75
C PRO A 88 5.79 1.79 -24.81
N HIS A 89 6.47 2.95 -24.70
CA HIS A 89 6.56 3.94 -25.77
C HIS A 89 7.90 3.80 -26.49
N TYR A 90 7.93 4.13 -27.79
CA TYR A 90 9.13 4.13 -28.61
C TYR A 90 9.50 5.57 -29.03
N SER A 91 10.77 5.75 -29.36
CA SER A 91 11.29 7.02 -29.87
C SER A 91 10.90 7.27 -31.34
N GLU A 92 11.10 8.48 -31.85
CA GLU A 92 10.79 8.91 -33.23
C GLU A 92 11.38 7.96 -34.29
N THR A 93 12.58 7.44 -34.05
CA THR A 93 13.26 6.52 -34.98
C THR A 93 12.94 5.03 -34.73
N GLU A 94 12.11 4.72 -33.74
CA GLU A 94 11.82 3.36 -33.29
C GLU A 94 13.08 2.56 -32.85
N GLU A 95 14.13 3.26 -32.42
CA GLU A 95 15.34 2.62 -31.91
C GLU A 95 15.31 2.37 -30.40
N LEU A 96 14.59 3.22 -29.66
CA LEU A 96 14.46 3.10 -28.21
C LEU A 96 13.03 2.72 -27.81
N ALA A 97 12.91 1.89 -26.77
CA ALA A 97 11.65 1.63 -26.08
C ALA A 97 11.79 1.93 -24.61
N ILE A 98 10.77 2.57 -24.01
CA ILE A 98 10.75 2.93 -22.60
C ILE A 98 9.45 2.49 -21.91
N ILE A 99 9.59 2.07 -20.65
CA ILE A 99 8.49 1.96 -19.68
C ILE A 99 8.75 2.90 -18.51
N HIS A 100 7.69 3.42 -17.89
CA HIS A 100 7.80 4.44 -16.87
C HIS A 100 6.70 4.32 -15.82
N ASN A 101 7.08 4.38 -14.55
CA ASN A 101 6.22 4.62 -13.40
C ASN A 101 6.57 5.99 -12.82
N GLY A 102 5.61 6.86 -12.67
CA GLY A 102 5.82 8.20 -12.15
C GLY A 102 5.07 9.27 -12.92
N ILE A 103 5.44 10.52 -12.71
CA ILE A 103 4.93 11.70 -13.43
C ILE A 103 6.10 12.64 -13.71
N ILE A 104 6.24 13.05 -14.96
CA ILE A 104 7.17 14.09 -15.38
C ILE A 104 6.43 15.43 -15.35
N GLU A 105 6.58 16.20 -14.29
CA GLU A 105 5.80 17.42 -14.06
C GLU A 105 6.05 18.51 -15.11
N ASN A 106 7.27 18.60 -15.61
CA ASN A 106 7.65 19.58 -16.63
C ASN A 106 7.55 19.05 -18.07
N TYR A 107 6.80 17.95 -18.30
CA TYR A 107 6.72 17.29 -19.61
C TYR A 107 6.26 18.23 -20.72
N GLU A 108 5.33 19.13 -20.47
CA GLU A 108 4.83 20.05 -21.51
C GLU A 108 5.90 21.01 -22.01
N VAL A 109 6.75 21.53 -21.13
CA VAL A 109 7.89 22.40 -21.50
C VAL A 109 8.90 21.62 -22.36
N LEU A 110 9.20 20.39 -21.97
CA LEU A 110 10.11 19.51 -22.71
C LEU A 110 9.51 19.14 -24.07
N ARG A 111 8.21 18.83 -24.13
CA ARG A 111 7.47 18.53 -25.36
C ARG A 111 7.56 19.68 -26.37
N GLN A 112 7.26 20.90 -25.91
CA GLN A 112 7.34 22.10 -26.79
C GLN A 112 8.76 22.34 -27.30
N SER A 113 9.78 22.06 -26.52
CA SER A 113 11.18 22.13 -26.96
C SER A 113 11.47 21.07 -28.03
N LEU A 114 11.07 19.82 -27.83
CA LEU A 114 11.31 18.74 -28.79
C LEU A 114 10.55 18.94 -30.12
N ILE A 115 9.34 19.48 -30.09
CA ILE A 115 8.60 19.85 -31.32
C ILE A 115 9.40 20.84 -32.18
N LYS A 116 10.07 21.82 -31.57
CA LYS A 116 10.93 22.76 -32.28
C LYS A 116 12.17 22.09 -32.95
N HIS A 117 12.56 20.91 -32.43
CA HIS A 117 13.63 20.10 -32.99
C HIS A 117 13.13 19.02 -33.96
N GLY A 118 11.83 19.05 -34.32
CA GLY A 118 11.24 18.19 -35.34
C GLY A 118 10.67 16.88 -34.84
N TYR A 119 10.55 16.69 -33.52
CA TYR A 119 9.93 15.49 -32.94
C TYR A 119 8.39 15.52 -32.99
N HIS A 120 7.78 14.39 -33.31
CA HIS A 120 6.33 14.22 -33.34
C HIS A 120 5.88 13.34 -32.16
N PHE A 121 4.66 13.55 -31.69
CA PHE A 121 4.11 12.82 -30.55
C PHE A 121 2.83 12.10 -30.95
N LEU A 122 2.80 10.80 -30.68
CA LEU A 122 1.68 9.93 -31.03
C LEU A 122 0.73 9.71 -29.83
N SER A 123 1.22 9.88 -28.60
CA SER A 123 0.44 9.68 -27.38
C SER A 123 0.22 10.98 -26.60
N ASP A 124 -0.63 10.90 -25.57
CA ASP A 124 -0.89 12.00 -24.65
C ASP A 124 -0.04 11.87 -23.37
N THR A 125 0.95 10.94 -23.34
CA THR A 125 1.69 10.62 -22.11
C THR A 125 2.96 11.46 -21.98
N ASP A 126 3.32 11.74 -20.74
CA ASP A 126 4.60 12.33 -20.34
C ASP A 126 5.79 11.38 -20.64
N THR A 127 5.52 10.06 -20.65
CA THR A 127 6.52 9.03 -20.93
C THR A 127 7.05 9.09 -22.36
N GLU A 128 6.20 9.38 -23.35
CA GLU A 128 6.66 9.56 -24.73
C GLU A 128 7.60 10.76 -24.84
N VAL A 129 7.33 11.82 -24.09
CA VAL A 129 8.22 12.99 -24.03
C VAL A 129 9.61 12.59 -23.52
N LEU A 130 9.67 11.73 -22.51
CA LEU A 130 10.93 11.27 -21.93
C LEU A 130 11.75 10.43 -22.92
N VAL A 131 11.14 9.48 -23.67
CA VAL A 131 11.91 8.69 -24.64
C VAL A 131 12.41 9.52 -25.80
N GLN A 132 11.63 10.51 -26.24
CA GLN A 132 12.07 11.46 -27.27
C GLN A 132 13.24 12.33 -26.77
N LEU A 133 13.20 12.76 -25.51
CA LEU A 133 14.30 13.51 -24.89
C LEU A 133 15.59 12.68 -24.81
N ILE A 134 15.46 11.39 -24.41
CA ILE A 134 16.61 10.47 -24.35
C ILE A 134 17.22 10.27 -25.75
N GLU A 135 16.38 10.05 -26.76
CA GLU A 135 16.84 9.91 -28.14
C GLU A 135 17.51 11.18 -28.64
N TYR A 136 16.88 12.35 -28.44
CA TYR A 136 17.44 13.65 -28.81
C TYR A 136 18.83 13.83 -28.20
N THR A 137 18.96 13.58 -26.89
CA THR A 137 20.25 13.69 -26.18
C THR A 137 21.27 12.69 -26.71
N LYS A 138 20.89 11.41 -26.91
CA LYS A 138 21.78 10.39 -27.47
C LYS A 138 22.36 10.76 -28.81
N ARG A 139 21.52 11.30 -29.71
CA ARG A 139 21.91 11.66 -31.07
C ARG A 139 22.72 12.97 -31.12
N THR A 140 22.29 13.99 -30.37
CA THR A 140 22.92 15.33 -30.41
C THR A 140 24.30 15.29 -29.76
N ASP A 141 24.43 14.63 -28.64
CA ASP A 141 25.68 14.56 -27.87
C ASP A 141 26.56 13.39 -28.28
N ASN A 142 26.07 12.51 -29.15
CA ASN A 142 26.74 11.30 -29.65
C ASN A 142 27.29 10.43 -28.50
N VAL A 143 26.41 10.10 -27.53
CA VAL A 143 26.76 9.36 -26.31
C VAL A 143 26.06 8.01 -26.26
N ASP A 144 26.54 7.13 -25.37
CA ASP A 144 25.88 5.85 -25.10
C ASP A 144 24.51 6.04 -24.40
N LEU A 145 23.66 4.98 -24.38
CA LEU A 145 22.33 5.04 -23.80
C LEU A 145 22.35 5.46 -22.33
N ARG A 146 23.26 4.92 -21.51
CA ARG A 146 23.35 5.26 -20.08
C ARG A 146 23.62 6.75 -19.89
N THR A 147 24.58 7.29 -20.60
CA THR A 147 24.91 8.73 -20.55
C THR A 147 23.76 9.59 -21.05
N ALA A 148 23.07 9.17 -22.13
CA ALA A 148 21.88 9.85 -22.64
C ALA A 148 20.75 9.89 -21.60
N VAL A 149 20.49 8.78 -20.91
CA VAL A 149 19.51 8.71 -19.82
C VAL A 149 19.91 9.65 -18.67
N GLN A 150 21.18 9.64 -18.25
CA GLN A 150 21.64 10.55 -17.17
C GLN A 150 21.46 12.03 -17.54
N LEU A 151 21.80 12.41 -18.76
CA LEU A 151 21.67 13.80 -19.21
C LEU A 151 20.22 14.24 -19.41
N ALA A 152 19.37 13.35 -19.92
CA ALA A 152 17.94 13.60 -20.06
C ALA A 152 17.27 13.76 -18.67
N LEU A 153 17.57 12.88 -17.72
CA LEU A 153 16.97 12.92 -16.38
C LEU A 153 17.39 14.14 -15.55
N LYS A 154 18.52 14.76 -15.84
CA LYS A 154 18.90 16.05 -15.22
C LYS A 154 17.95 17.20 -15.61
N GLN A 155 17.22 17.08 -16.71
CA GLN A 155 16.27 18.07 -17.18
C GLN A 155 14.84 17.81 -16.69
N VAL A 156 14.61 16.64 -16.07
CA VAL A 156 13.30 16.18 -15.64
C VAL A 156 13.00 16.64 -14.21
N VAL A 157 11.81 17.19 -14.02
CA VAL A 157 11.22 17.47 -12.70
C VAL A 157 10.09 16.48 -12.47
N GLY A 158 10.06 15.84 -11.28
CA GLY A 158 9.06 14.87 -10.92
C GLY A 158 9.63 13.53 -10.47
N ALA A 159 8.75 12.55 -10.30
CA ALA A 159 9.07 11.18 -9.87
C ALA A 159 9.12 10.23 -11.08
N TYR A 160 10.10 9.32 -11.09
CA TYR A 160 10.22 8.32 -12.15
C TYR A 160 10.85 7.01 -11.64
N ALA A 161 10.41 5.90 -12.21
CA ALA A 161 11.15 4.66 -12.36
C ALA A 161 11.01 4.22 -13.81
N ILE A 162 12.14 4.10 -14.52
CA ILE A 162 12.18 3.80 -15.96
C ILE A 162 13.02 2.59 -16.27
N ALA A 163 12.68 1.91 -17.37
CA ALA A 163 13.56 0.97 -18.03
C ALA A 163 13.55 1.24 -19.54
N VAL A 164 14.72 1.25 -20.16
CA VAL A 164 14.93 1.60 -21.54
C VAL A 164 15.68 0.49 -22.27
N LEU A 165 15.17 0.09 -23.44
CA LEU A 165 15.85 -0.76 -24.41
C LEU A 165 16.38 0.08 -25.56
N ASP A 166 17.52 -0.33 -26.11
CA ASP A 166 18.14 0.27 -27.29
C ASP A 166 18.40 -0.83 -28.32
N LYS A 167 17.74 -0.72 -29.48
CA LYS A 167 17.92 -1.64 -30.60
C LYS A 167 19.37 -1.71 -31.09
N SER A 168 20.11 -0.60 -30.98
CA SER A 168 21.54 -0.54 -31.36
C SER A 168 22.47 -1.22 -30.35
N ASN A 169 21.99 -1.49 -29.11
CA ASN A 169 22.70 -2.21 -28.06
C ASN A 169 21.80 -3.27 -27.41
N PRO A 170 21.52 -4.41 -28.09
CA PRO A 170 20.52 -5.38 -27.70
C PRO A 170 20.90 -6.22 -26.47
N ASP A 171 22.06 -6.02 -25.88
CA ASP A 171 22.57 -6.76 -24.71
C ASP A 171 22.56 -5.94 -23.42
N THR A 172 21.79 -4.82 -23.40
CA THR A 172 21.79 -3.92 -22.24
C THR A 172 20.38 -3.37 -21.96
N ILE A 173 19.95 -3.42 -20.70
CA ILE A 173 18.83 -2.63 -20.18
C ILE A 173 19.41 -1.49 -19.36
N VAL A 174 18.99 -0.26 -19.61
CA VAL A 174 19.29 0.88 -18.76
C VAL A 174 18.05 1.24 -17.97
N ALA A 175 18.18 1.37 -16.65
CA ALA A 175 17.06 1.73 -15.79
C ALA A 175 17.50 2.82 -14.79
N ALA A 176 16.54 3.59 -14.31
CA ALA A 176 16.79 4.65 -13.34
C ALA A 176 15.55 4.91 -12.48
N ARG A 177 15.76 5.48 -11.28
CA ARG A 177 14.64 5.85 -10.42
C ARG A 177 14.86 7.16 -9.66
N LYS A 178 13.73 7.79 -9.33
CA LYS A 178 13.58 8.87 -8.35
C LYS A 178 12.13 8.86 -7.84
N GLY A 179 11.92 8.66 -6.54
CA GLY A 179 10.58 8.63 -5.94
C GLY A 179 9.81 7.32 -6.15
N SER A 180 9.76 6.77 -7.37
CA SER A 180 9.08 5.49 -7.67
C SER A 180 9.99 4.28 -7.41
N PRO A 181 9.49 3.15 -6.85
CA PRO A 181 10.34 2.01 -6.49
C PRO A 181 10.86 1.25 -7.72
N LEU A 182 12.10 0.74 -7.59
CA LEU A 182 12.73 -0.13 -8.59
C LEU A 182 13.74 -1.06 -7.91
N VAL A 183 13.69 -2.35 -8.26
CA VAL A 183 14.54 -3.40 -7.71
C VAL A 183 15.13 -4.26 -8.82
N VAL A 184 16.39 -4.64 -8.67
CA VAL A 184 17.11 -5.55 -9.57
C VAL A 184 17.31 -6.89 -8.86
N GLY A 185 16.86 -7.99 -9.48
CA GLY A 185 17.16 -9.36 -9.07
C GLY A 185 18.41 -9.87 -9.77
N ILE A 186 19.27 -10.55 -9.02
CA ILE A 186 20.54 -11.12 -9.52
C ILE A 186 20.40 -12.64 -9.63
N GLY A 187 20.26 -13.14 -10.85
CA GLY A 187 20.27 -14.56 -11.18
C GLY A 187 21.66 -15.06 -11.59
N ASP A 188 21.72 -16.28 -12.13
CA ASP A 188 22.95 -16.89 -12.64
C ASP A 188 23.21 -16.47 -14.11
N GLY A 189 23.93 -15.37 -14.28
CA GLY A 189 24.21 -14.76 -15.58
C GLY A 189 22.99 -14.10 -16.22
N GLU A 190 22.01 -13.74 -15.42
CA GLU A 190 20.78 -13.08 -15.83
C GLU A 190 20.31 -12.06 -14.78
N TYR A 191 19.54 -11.07 -15.22
CA TYR A 191 19.01 -10.01 -14.37
C TYR A 191 17.52 -9.84 -14.60
N PHE A 192 16.85 -9.56 -13.48
CA PHE A 192 15.44 -9.23 -13.42
C PHE A 192 15.30 -7.80 -12.93
N LEU A 193 14.40 -7.04 -13.50
CA LEU A 193 14.09 -5.69 -13.06
C LEU A 193 12.60 -5.65 -12.74
N ALA A 194 12.22 -5.06 -11.61
CA ALA A 194 10.80 -4.91 -11.27
C ALA A 194 10.54 -3.71 -10.36
N SER A 195 9.31 -3.23 -10.37
CA SER A 195 8.85 -2.17 -9.46
C SER A 195 8.60 -2.65 -8.03
N ASP A 196 8.55 -3.95 -7.79
CA ASP A 196 8.66 -4.59 -6.47
C ASP A 196 9.23 -6.01 -6.60
N ALA A 197 9.48 -6.69 -5.48
CA ALA A 197 10.15 -7.98 -5.48
C ALA A 197 9.26 -9.17 -5.89
N THR A 198 7.94 -9.02 -6.00
CA THR A 198 7.01 -10.14 -6.26
C THR A 198 7.24 -10.86 -7.59
N PRO A 199 7.60 -10.19 -8.72
CA PRO A 199 7.97 -10.86 -9.95
C PRO A 199 9.30 -11.64 -9.87
N ILE A 200 10.19 -11.23 -8.96
CA ILE A 200 11.59 -11.69 -8.92
C ILE A 200 11.76 -12.94 -8.05
N VAL A 201 10.98 -13.08 -6.98
CA VAL A 201 11.16 -14.10 -5.92
C VAL A 201 11.22 -15.55 -6.40
N GLU A 202 10.61 -15.85 -7.55
CA GLU A 202 10.65 -17.19 -8.13
C GLU A 202 12.02 -17.53 -8.74
N TYR A 203 12.75 -16.52 -9.16
CA TYR A 203 14.00 -16.68 -9.92
C TYR A 203 15.24 -16.47 -9.06
N THR A 204 15.17 -15.58 -8.07
CA THR A 204 16.29 -15.29 -7.18
C THR A 204 15.82 -14.65 -5.87
N ASP A 205 16.56 -14.92 -4.80
CA ASP A 205 16.42 -14.25 -3.49
C ASP A 205 17.42 -13.09 -3.30
N ARG A 206 18.31 -12.84 -4.30
CA ARG A 206 19.34 -11.80 -4.24
C ARG A 206 18.91 -10.58 -4.99
N VAL A 207 18.77 -9.44 -4.30
CA VAL A 207 18.27 -8.19 -4.90
C VAL A 207 19.11 -6.98 -4.55
N ILE A 208 19.06 -5.96 -5.43
CA ILE A 208 19.58 -4.62 -5.22
C ILE A 208 18.40 -3.66 -5.32
N TYR A 209 18.15 -2.88 -4.27
CA TYR A 209 17.20 -1.77 -4.31
C TYR A 209 17.91 -0.53 -4.85
N ILE A 210 17.45 -0.01 -5.97
CA ILE A 210 18.04 1.17 -6.60
C ILE A 210 17.69 2.41 -5.77
N GLY A 211 18.67 3.27 -5.51
CA GLY A 211 18.49 4.54 -4.80
C GLY A 211 17.92 5.63 -5.70
N ASP A 212 17.50 6.74 -5.09
CA ASP A 212 17.03 7.89 -5.86
C ASP A 212 18.17 8.55 -6.65
N GLU A 213 17.85 8.97 -7.87
CA GLU A 213 18.81 9.54 -8.84
C GLU A 213 19.96 8.59 -9.22
N GLU A 214 19.76 7.28 -9.02
CA GLU A 214 20.67 6.25 -9.52
C GLU A 214 20.23 5.72 -10.88
N VAL A 215 21.23 5.47 -11.73
CA VAL A 215 21.09 4.84 -13.05
C VAL A 215 21.82 3.50 -13.04
N VAL A 216 21.13 2.43 -13.40
CA VAL A 216 21.70 1.07 -13.49
C VAL A 216 21.73 0.60 -14.93
N SER A 217 22.87 0.03 -15.34
CA SER A 217 23.02 -0.70 -16.60
C SER A 217 23.14 -2.19 -16.29
N LEU A 218 22.27 -2.99 -16.86
CA LEU A 218 22.22 -4.44 -16.74
C LEU A 218 22.63 -5.06 -18.08
N SER A 219 23.76 -5.74 -18.10
CA SER A 219 24.27 -6.42 -19.30
C SER A 219 24.55 -7.89 -19.00
N ARG A 220 24.38 -8.77 -20.01
CA ARG A 220 24.61 -10.21 -19.84
C ARG A 220 26.03 -10.48 -19.37
N ASN A 221 26.18 -11.38 -18.40
CA ASN A 221 27.47 -11.86 -17.89
C ASN A 221 28.40 -10.73 -17.38
N GLN A 222 27.87 -9.55 -17.08
CA GLN A 222 28.62 -8.43 -16.49
C GLN A 222 27.94 -8.03 -15.18
N GLU A 223 28.71 -7.58 -14.20
CA GLU A 223 28.13 -7.02 -12.97
C GLU A 223 27.30 -5.78 -13.27
N PRO A 224 26.19 -5.55 -12.54
CA PRO A 224 25.41 -4.33 -12.70
C PRO A 224 26.25 -3.09 -12.45
N ILE A 225 26.19 -2.15 -13.37
CA ILE A 225 26.87 -0.85 -13.22
C ILE A 225 25.87 0.16 -12.70
N ILE A 226 26.05 0.62 -11.47
CA ILE A 226 25.19 1.64 -10.85
C ILE A 226 25.98 2.94 -10.73
N THR A 227 25.38 4.03 -11.18
CA THR A 227 25.97 5.38 -11.14
C THR A 227 24.92 6.40 -10.73
N SER A 228 25.32 7.47 -10.07
CA SER A 228 24.45 8.64 -9.87
C SER A 228 24.20 9.37 -11.21
N LEU A 229 23.24 10.31 -11.23
CA LEU A 229 23.05 11.21 -12.38
C LEU A 229 24.33 12.02 -12.69
N SER A 230 25.22 12.24 -11.72
CA SER A 230 26.52 12.89 -11.91
C SER A 230 27.62 11.93 -12.35
N ASN A 231 27.28 10.70 -12.75
CA ASN A 231 28.19 9.64 -13.20
C ASN A 231 29.20 9.18 -12.14
N VAL A 232 28.90 9.32 -10.86
CA VAL A 232 29.68 8.74 -9.76
C VAL A 232 29.28 7.29 -9.61
N ARG A 233 30.25 6.35 -9.66
CA ARG A 233 29.99 4.92 -9.49
C ARG A 233 29.60 4.60 -8.05
N MET A 234 28.52 3.85 -7.90
CA MET A 234 28.00 3.40 -6.61
C MET A 234 28.34 1.94 -6.40
N THR A 235 28.57 1.54 -5.15
CA THR A 235 28.74 0.12 -4.80
C THR A 235 27.37 -0.42 -4.35
N PRO A 236 26.78 -1.37 -5.08
CA PRO A 236 25.47 -1.90 -4.72
C PRO A 236 25.49 -2.74 -3.45
N GLU A 237 24.51 -2.55 -2.59
CA GLU A 237 24.24 -3.45 -1.46
C GLU A 237 23.29 -4.57 -1.91
N ILE A 238 23.79 -5.81 -1.94
CA ILE A 238 22.98 -6.98 -2.27
C ILE A 238 22.25 -7.42 -1.00
N LYS A 239 20.91 -7.44 -1.05
CA LYS A 239 20.03 -7.89 0.03
C LYS A 239 19.42 -9.24 -0.31
N LYS A 240 19.11 -10.03 0.72
CA LYS A 240 18.36 -11.27 0.58
C LYS A 240 16.87 -11.01 0.79
N LEU A 241 16.04 -11.53 -0.13
CA LEU A 241 14.58 -11.49 0.02
C LEU A 241 14.14 -12.53 1.06
N GLU A 242 13.29 -12.10 1.97
CA GLU A 242 12.60 -12.99 2.92
C GLU A 242 11.22 -13.46 2.40
N LEU A 243 10.83 -12.99 1.21
CA LEU A 243 9.57 -13.31 0.56
C LEU A 243 9.60 -14.73 -0.03
N THR A 244 8.50 -15.49 0.13
CA THR A 244 8.35 -16.84 -0.44
C THR A 244 7.22 -16.89 -1.47
N LEU A 245 7.34 -17.81 -2.43
CA LEU A 245 6.34 -17.97 -3.50
C LEU A 245 4.94 -18.32 -2.94
N SER A 246 4.86 -19.16 -1.92
CA SER A 246 3.59 -19.58 -1.29
C SER A 246 2.81 -18.40 -0.68
N GLN A 247 3.50 -17.33 -0.29
CA GLN A 247 2.84 -16.12 0.21
C GLN A 247 2.11 -15.33 -0.91
N LEU A 248 2.49 -15.54 -2.17
CA LEU A 248 1.93 -14.89 -3.35
C LEU A 248 0.80 -15.69 -4.02
N GLU A 249 0.40 -16.80 -3.43
CA GLU A 249 -0.69 -17.65 -3.93
C GLU A 249 -1.92 -17.53 -3.05
N LYS A 250 -3.11 -17.78 -3.60
CA LYS A 250 -4.38 -17.70 -2.85
C LYS A 250 -4.54 -18.79 -1.79
N GLY A 251 -3.74 -19.87 -1.85
CA GLY A 251 -3.72 -20.91 -0.83
C GLY A 251 -5.05 -21.63 -0.61
N GLY A 252 -5.84 -21.82 -1.68
CA GLY A 252 -7.16 -22.47 -1.63
C GLY A 252 -8.35 -21.53 -1.37
N TYR A 253 -8.11 -20.24 -1.20
CA TYR A 253 -9.17 -19.23 -1.13
C TYR A 253 -9.55 -18.73 -2.53
N ASP A 254 -10.80 -18.31 -2.71
CA ASP A 254 -11.27 -17.74 -3.98
C ASP A 254 -10.60 -16.39 -4.28
N HIS A 255 -10.34 -15.60 -3.21
CA HIS A 255 -9.79 -14.25 -3.31
C HIS A 255 -8.65 -14.03 -2.30
N PHE A 256 -7.69 -13.15 -2.67
CA PHE A 256 -6.63 -12.72 -1.75
C PHE A 256 -7.19 -12.04 -0.51
N MET A 257 -8.18 -11.17 -0.65
CA MET A 257 -8.78 -10.50 0.49
C MET A 257 -9.30 -11.49 1.55
N MET A 258 -9.98 -12.57 1.15
CA MET A 258 -10.44 -13.59 2.09
C MET A 258 -9.26 -14.30 2.77
N LYS A 259 -8.25 -14.71 2.00
CA LYS A 259 -7.00 -15.27 2.54
C LYS A 259 -6.41 -14.34 3.59
N GLU A 260 -6.26 -13.05 3.27
CA GLU A 260 -5.64 -12.03 4.13
C GLU A 260 -6.46 -11.75 5.39
N ILE A 261 -7.79 -11.84 5.33
CA ILE A 261 -8.66 -11.79 6.52
C ILE A 261 -8.38 -13.00 7.43
N PHE A 262 -8.27 -14.21 6.86
CA PHE A 262 -8.02 -15.44 7.62
C PHE A 262 -6.57 -15.59 8.10
N GLU A 263 -5.63 -14.90 7.49
CA GLU A 263 -4.23 -14.87 7.94
C GLU A 263 -3.99 -13.99 9.18
N GLN A 264 -4.96 -13.15 9.58
CA GLN A 264 -4.75 -12.17 10.66
C GLN A 264 -4.30 -12.79 12.00
N PRO A 265 -4.79 -13.93 12.45
CA PRO A 265 -4.24 -14.58 13.66
C PRO A 265 -2.74 -14.85 13.54
N GLN A 266 -2.32 -15.40 12.41
CA GLN A 266 -0.91 -15.74 12.14
C GLN A 266 -0.05 -14.49 11.99
N THR A 267 -0.54 -13.47 11.28
CA THR A 267 0.21 -12.23 11.04
C THR A 267 0.39 -11.41 12.32
N LEU A 268 -0.60 -11.41 13.22
CA LEU A 268 -0.44 -10.77 14.54
C LEU A 268 0.57 -11.52 15.41
N ARG A 269 0.56 -12.87 15.41
CA ARG A 269 1.63 -13.65 16.07
C ARG A 269 3.01 -13.30 15.51
N ALA A 270 3.13 -13.15 14.18
CA ALA A 270 4.38 -12.75 13.55
C ALA A 270 4.81 -11.32 13.93
N SER A 271 3.87 -10.37 13.97
CA SER A 271 4.11 -8.99 14.40
C SER A 271 4.57 -8.89 15.86
N MET A 272 4.10 -9.77 16.73
CA MET A 272 4.48 -9.82 18.16
C MET A 272 5.74 -10.64 18.44
N ARG A 273 6.17 -11.49 17.51
CA ARG A 273 7.31 -12.38 17.70
C ARG A 273 8.58 -11.62 18.06
N GLY A 274 9.18 -11.95 19.21
CA GLY A 274 10.37 -11.28 19.74
C GLY A 274 10.11 -9.87 20.28
N ARG A 275 8.86 -9.40 20.25
CA ARG A 275 8.46 -8.06 20.74
C ARG A 275 7.61 -8.11 22.00
N VAL A 276 6.67 -9.04 22.07
CA VAL A 276 5.86 -9.26 23.27
C VAL A 276 6.38 -10.50 23.98
N ASN A 277 6.91 -10.31 25.16
CA ASN A 277 7.41 -11.37 26.01
C ASN A 277 6.61 -11.39 27.33
N VAL A 278 5.66 -12.33 27.44
CA VAL A 278 4.79 -12.47 28.62
C VAL A 278 5.60 -12.95 29.83
N GLU A 279 6.60 -13.84 29.63
CA GLU A 279 7.40 -14.39 30.74
C GLU A 279 8.33 -13.32 31.35
N GLN A 280 8.87 -12.43 30.52
CA GLN A 280 9.74 -11.32 30.95
C GLN A 280 8.95 -10.04 31.22
N ASN A 281 7.62 -10.08 31.05
CA ASN A 281 6.75 -8.93 31.25
C ASN A 281 7.20 -7.69 30.47
N ASN A 282 7.53 -7.84 29.18
CA ASN A 282 8.14 -6.78 28.39
C ASN A 282 7.57 -6.65 26.98
N ILE A 283 7.58 -5.42 26.48
CA ILE A 283 7.39 -5.07 25.06
C ILE A 283 8.69 -4.49 24.54
N ALA A 284 9.34 -5.18 23.59
CA ALA A 284 10.61 -4.78 23.00
C ALA A 284 10.42 -4.38 21.52
N LEU A 285 10.49 -3.10 21.23
CA LEU A 285 10.50 -2.54 19.88
C LEU A 285 11.87 -1.89 19.67
N SER A 286 12.74 -2.45 18.82
CA SER A 286 14.11 -1.98 18.63
C SER A 286 14.17 -0.50 18.30
N GLY A 287 13.34 -0.04 17.34
CA GLY A 287 13.30 1.38 16.99
C GLY A 287 12.94 2.32 18.14
N PHE A 288 12.13 1.86 19.10
CA PHE A 288 11.88 2.60 20.35
C PHE A 288 13.04 2.51 21.32
N ILE A 289 13.59 1.30 21.53
CA ILE A 289 14.69 1.07 22.48
C ILE A 289 15.90 1.93 22.13
N ASP A 290 16.28 1.94 20.85
CA ASP A 290 17.43 2.70 20.34
C ASP A 290 17.24 4.23 20.46
N ASN A 291 15.98 4.69 20.56
CA ASN A 291 15.62 6.11 20.63
C ASN A 291 14.81 6.46 21.89
N LYS A 292 14.91 5.64 22.93
CA LYS A 292 14.10 5.71 24.16
C LYS A 292 14.07 7.13 24.77
N GLU A 293 15.22 7.74 24.96
CA GLU A 293 15.29 9.09 25.56
C GLU A 293 14.55 10.14 24.74
N ARG A 294 14.54 9.97 23.40
CA ARG A 294 13.81 10.86 22.50
C ARG A 294 12.32 10.76 22.75
N PHE A 295 11.77 9.55 22.82
CA PHE A 295 10.36 9.31 23.11
C PHE A 295 9.96 9.80 24.51
N LEU A 296 10.83 9.62 25.50
CA LEU A 296 10.55 10.08 26.86
C LEU A 296 10.51 11.61 27.01
N ARG A 297 11.24 12.34 26.17
CA ARG A 297 11.29 13.81 26.17
C ARG A 297 10.28 14.45 25.24
N THR A 298 9.69 13.69 24.31
CA THR A 298 8.78 14.26 23.33
C THR A 298 7.58 14.93 23.98
N LYS A 299 7.19 16.07 23.44
CA LYS A 299 6.03 16.85 23.92
C LYS A 299 4.77 16.56 23.12
N ARG A 300 4.91 16.09 21.90
CA ARG A 300 3.80 15.78 21.00
C ARG A 300 4.19 14.73 19.98
N ILE A 301 3.23 13.87 19.66
CA ILE A 301 3.31 12.96 18.53
C ILE A 301 2.37 13.48 17.43
N ILE A 302 2.86 13.54 16.21
CA ILE A 302 2.06 13.79 15.01
C ILE A 302 2.09 12.53 14.16
N ILE A 303 0.93 11.94 13.89
CA ILE A 303 0.80 10.80 13.00
C ILE A 303 0.37 11.30 11.64
N THR A 304 1.08 10.92 10.57
CA THR A 304 0.70 11.24 9.19
C THR A 304 0.54 9.97 8.36
N ALA A 305 -0.57 9.86 7.67
CA ALA A 305 -0.92 8.68 6.87
C ALA A 305 -2.06 8.96 5.88
N CYS A 306 -2.37 7.99 5.01
CA CYS A 306 -3.49 8.02 4.07
C CYS A 306 -4.41 6.81 4.30
N GLY A 307 -5.72 6.97 4.02
CA GLY A 307 -6.72 5.89 3.99
C GLY A 307 -6.76 5.03 5.26
N THR A 308 -6.70 3.73 5.09
CA THR A 308 -6.71 2.72 6.17
C THR A 308 -5.62 2.97 7.22
N SER A 309 -4.42 3.39 6.80
CA SER A 309 -3.32 3.72 7.73
C SER A 309 -3.64 4.96 8.58
N TRP A 310 -4.37 5.94 8.03
CA TRP A 310 -4.85 7.08 8.80
C TRP A 310 -5.86 6.64 9.88
N HIS A 311 -6.78 5.70 9.55
CA HIS A 311 -7.70 5.13 10.56
C HIS A 311 -6.95 4.41 11.68
N ALA A 312 -5.87 3.67 11.36
CA ALA A 312 -5.00 3.06 12.38
C ALA A 312 -4.34 4.13 13.27
N GLY A 313 -3.91 5.24 12.68
CA GLY A 313 -3.40 6.41 13.41
C GLY A 313 -4.43 7.02 14.36
N GLN A 314 -5.69 7.14 13.93
CA GLN A 314 -6.78 7.64 14.78
C GLN A 314 -7.03 6.75 16.00
N ILE A 315 -6.87 5.42 15.89
CA ILE A 315 -6.94 4.51 17.04
C ILE A 315 -5.73 4.72 17.94
N ALA A 316 -4.54 4.81 17.36
CA ALA A 316 -3.30 4.99 18.10
C ALA A 316 -3.27 6.28 18.93
N LYS A 317 -3.91 7.36 18.43
CA LYS A 317 -4.08 8.61 19.17
C LYS A 317 -4.63 8.37 20.57
N TYR A 318 -5.74 7.60 20.67
CA TYR A 318 -6.33 7.29 21.97
C TYR A 318 -5.32 6.58 22.90
N ALA A 319 -4.55 5.63 22.36
CA ALA A 319 -3.57 4.88 23.16
C ALA A 319 -2.40 5.77 23.63
N PHE A 320 -1.86 6.65 22.77
CA PHE A 320 -0.80 7.59 23.16
C PHE A 320 -1.27 8.60 24.20
N GLU A 321 -2.48 9.14 24.05
CA GLU A 321 -3.04 10.10 25.01
C GLU A 321 -3.40 9.43 26.33
N GLN A 322 -4.06 8.26 26.30
CA GLN A 322 -4.54 7.58 27.49
C GLN A 322 -3.41 6.96 28.32
N TYR A 323 -2.48 6.24 27.69
CA TYR A 323 -1.45 5.49 28.40
C TYR A 323 -0.12 6.23 28.49
N ALA A 324 0.39 6.73 27.36
CA ALA A 324 1.67 7.42 27.33
C ALA A 324 1.59 8.88 27.82
N GLN A 325 0.37 9.43 27.94
CA GLN A 325 0.13 10.83 28.32
C GLN A 325 0.95 11.80 27.45
N ILE A 326 0.91 11.57 26.13
CA ILE A 326 1.53 12.42 25.13
C ILE A 326 0.42 12.94 24.20
N PRO A 327 0.25 14.26 24.04
CA PRO A 327 -0.66 14.83 23.05
C PRO A 327 -0.37 14.26 21.67
N CYS A 328 -1.43 13.81 20.96
CA CYS A 328 -1.29 13.17 19.67
C CYS A 328 -2.25 13.77 18.64
N GLU A 329 -1.71 14.22 17.53
CA GLU A 329 -2.46 14.70 16.37
C GLU A 329 -2.38 13.67 15.24
N VAL A 330 -3.44 13.55 14.43
CA VAL A 330 -3.47 12.62 13.29
C VAL A 330 -3.91 13.36 12.06
N GLU A 331 -3.03 13.42 11.06
CA GLU A 331 -3.17 14.25 9.88
C GLU A 331 -3.23 13.38 8.61
N TYR A 332 -4.05 13.79 7.64
CA TYR A 332 -3.91 13.26 6.30
C TYR A 332 -2.61 13.74 5.68
N SER A 333 -1.82 12.82 5.13
CA SER A 333 -0.53 13.18 4.54
C SER A 333 -0.67 14.14 3.36
N SER A 334 -1.73 13.99 2.56
CA SER A 334 -2.07 14.87 1.44
C SER A 334 -2.29 16.33 1.86
N GLU A 335 -2.90 16.54 3.03
CA GLU A 335 -3.14 17.88 3.56
C GLU A 335 -1.90 18.43 4.31
N PHE A 336 -1.22 17.56 5.05
CA PHE A 336 -0.05 17.92 5.85
C PHE A 336 1.08 18.49 4.99
N ARG A 337 1.34 17.89 3.82
CA ARG A 337 2.44 18.27 2.93
C ARG A 337 2.30 19.68 2.33
N TYR A 338 1.08 20.20 2.19
CA TYR A 338 0.83 21.50 1.54
C TYR A 338 0.57 22.65 2.51
N ARG A 339 0.24 22.36 3.76
CA ARG A 339 0.12 23.42 4.76
C ARG A 339 1.49 23.76 5.36
N LYS A 340 1.55 24.80 6.19
CA LYS A 340 2.71 25.15 7.00
C LYS A 340 2.51 24.64 8.43
N PRO A 341 2.77 23.35 8.72
CA PRO A 341 2.56 22.80 10.05
C PRO A 341 3.56 23.41 11.04
N ILE A 342 3.09 23.65 12.26
CA ILE A 342 3.99 24.06 13.36
C ILE A 342 4.66 22.79 13.87
N ILE A 343 5.94 22.64 13.60
CA ILE A 343 6.77 21.48 13.95
C ILE A 343 7.98 21.99 14.73
N SER A 344 8.35 21.28 15.77
CA SER A 344 9.55 21.54 16.55
C SER A 344 10.46 20.32 16.62
N SER A 345 11.69 20.54 17.04
CA SER A 345 12.63 19.45 17.30
C SER A 345 12.22 18.54 18.47
N ASP A 346 11.25 18.92 19.28
CA ASP A 346 10.69 18.13 20.38
C ASP A 346 9.53 17.23 19.92
N ASP A 347 9.07 17.37 18.66
CA ASP A 347 8.01 16.55 18.09
C ASP A 347 8.55 15.24 17.50
N ILE A 348 7.76 14.19 17.59
CA ILE A 348 7.97 12.94 16.85
C ILE A 348 6.86 12.85 15.79
N VAL A 349 7.25 12.67 14.55
CA VAL A 349 6.31 12.41 13.45
C VAL A 349 6.33 10.93 13.12
N ILE A 350 5.19 10.26 13.30
CA ILE A 350 5.00 8.84 12.97
C ILE A 350 4.36 8.74 11.59
N ALA A 351 5.06 8.12 10.64
CA ALA A 351 4.55 7.83 9.31
C ALA A 351 4.04 6.39 9.25
N ILE A 352 2.79 6.19 8.84
CA ILE A 352 2.20 4.85 8.71
C ILE A 352 1.92 4.57 7.24
N SER A 353 2.46 3.48 6.70
CA SER A 353 2.19 3.04 5.34
C SER A 353 2.40 1.54 5.19
N GLN A 354 1.43 0.83 4.60
CA GLN A 354 1.58 -0.60 4.30
C GLN A 354 2.73 -0.82 3.29
N SER A 355 2.71 -0.13 2.15
CA SER A 355 3.73 -0.26 1.12
C SER A 355 5.04 0.45 1.46
N GLY A 356 4.98 1.50 2.30
CA GLY A 356 6.09 2.41 2.54
C GLY A 356 6.49 3.25 1.32
N GLU A 357 5.61 3.32 0.30
CA GLU A 357 5.84 4.02 -0.97
C GLU A 357 4.75 5.06 -1.27
N THR A 358 3.91 5.40 -0.30
CA THR A 358 2.83 6.39 -0.48
C THR A 358 3.44 7.78 -0.67
N ALA A 359 3.23 8.38 -1.84
CA ALA A 359 3.87 9.63 -2.23
C ALA A 359 3.59 10.78 -1.25
N ASP A 360 2.32 10.98 -0.89
CA ASP A 360 1.94 12.02 0.08
C ASP A 360 2.60 11.82 1.43
N THR A 361 2.66 10.57 1.91
CA THR A 361 3.28 10.28 3.21
C THR A 361 4.79 10.50 3.16
N LEU A 362 5.45 10.16 2.06
CA LEU A 362 6.88 10.43 1.86
C LEU A 362 7.15 11.93 1.88
N ALA A 363 6.41 12.71 1.08
CA ALA A 363 6.55 14.17 1.05
C ALA A 363 6.24 14.83 2.41
N ALA A 364 5.24 14.32 3.13
CA ALA A 364 4.90 14.81 4.47
C ALA A 364 6.04 14.62 5.47
N ILE A 365 6.72 13.46 5.46
CA ILE A 365 7.85 13.23 6.39
C ILE A 365 9.11 13.98 5.95
N GLU A 366 9.34 14.18 4.66
CA GLU A 366 10.44 15.04 4.18
C GLU A 366 10.25 16.48 4.66
N LEU A 367 9.03 17.02 4.54
CA LEU A 367 8.67 18.34 5.10
C LEU A 367 8.90 18.39 6.61
N ALA A 368 8.45 17.38 7.35
CA ALA A 368 8.62 17.32 8.81
C ALA A 368 10.10 17.24 9.20
N LYS A 369 10.88 16.43 8.52
CA LYS A 369 12.32 16.26 8.72
C LYS A 369 13.09 17.55 8.43
N ALA A 370 12.75 18.26 7.36
CA ALA A 370 13.32 19.57 7.03
C ALA A 370 13.03 20.63 8.10
N ASN A 371 11.94 20.48 8.87
CA ASN A 371 11.61 21.33 10.03
C ASN A 371 12.16 20.80 11.36
N GLY A 372 12.99 19.76 11.37
CA GLY A 372 13.74 19.26 12.52
C GLY A 372 13.01 18.21 13.37
N ALA A 373 11.85 17.70 12.95
CA ALA A 373 11.18 16.60 13.63
C ALA A 373 11.96 15.28 13.49
N PHE A 374 11.81 14.41 14.49
CA PHE A 374 12.27 13.04 14.42
C PHE A 374 11.19 12.18 13.74
N ILE A 375 11.58 11.43 12.71
CA ILE A 375 10.67 10.62 11.92
C ILE A 375 10.73 9.16 12.35
N PHE A 376 9.57 8.60 12.70
CA PHE A 376 9.42 7.18 13.05
C PHE A 376 8.50 6.48 12.04
N GLY A 377 9.03 5.54 11.26
CA GLY A 377 8.29 4.82 10.23
C GLY A 377 7.62 3.56 10.76
N VAL A 378 6.33 3.36 10.46
CA VAL A 378 5.61 2.09 10.67
C VAL A 378 5.20 1.55 9.30
N CYS A 379 6.01 0.64 8.76
CA CYS A 379 5.86 0.10 7.40
C CYS A 379 5.75 -1.42 7.43
N ASN A 380 5.21 -2.02 6.35
CA ASN A 380 5.25 -3.46 6.19
C ASN A 380 6.40 -3.91 5.27
N VAL A 381 6.67 -3.14 4.21
CA VAL A 381 7.71 -3.50 3.24
C VAL A 381 9.08 -3.03 3.72
N VAL A 382 9.97 -4.01 3.90
CA VAL A 382 11.37 -3.78 4.32
C VAL A 382 12.12 -3.03 3.22
N GLY A 383 12.87 -1.98 3.61
CA GLY A 383 13.66 -1.19 2.67
C GLY A 383 12.86 -0.26 1.75
N SER A 384 11.57 -0.03 2.03
CA SER A 384 10.74 0.94 1.32
C SER A 384 11.24 2.39 1.49
N SER A 385 10.75 3.29 0.64
CA SER A 385 11.19 4.70 0.64
C SER A 385 10.95 5.39 1.98
N ILE A 386 9.76 5.22 2.57
CA ILE A 386 9.46 5.79 3.90
C ILE A 386 10.38 5.19 4.96
N ALA A 387 10.63 3.86 4.93
CA ALA A 387 11.52 3.21 5.89
C ALA A 387 12.98 3.69 5.79
N ARG A 388 13.45 4.05 4.59
CA ARG A 388 14.80 4.62 4.39
C ARG A 388 14.90 6.09 4.77
N THR A 389 13.83 6.87 4.59
CA THR A 389 13.77 8.30 4.91
C THR A 389 13.61 8.54 6.40
N ALA A 390 12.90 7.64 7.10
CA ALA A 390 12.69 7.70 8.54
C ALA A 390 14.01 7.58 9.31
N ASP A 391 14.10 8.26 10.47
CA ASP A 391 15.27 8.18 11.34
C ASP A 391 15.29 6.85 12.12
N SER A 392 14.12 6.27 12.37
CA SER A 392 13.92 4.97 13.00
C SER A 392 12.53 4.44 12.68
N GLY A 393 12.19 3.22 13.11
CA GLY A 393 10.86 2.68 12.86
C GLY A 393 10.65 1.23 13.29
N CYS A 394 9.48 0.71 12.94
CA CYS A 394 9.09 -0.68 13.13
C CYS A 394 8.44 -1.24 11.86
N TYR A 395 8.72 -2.48 11.53
CA TYR A 395 7.99 -3.21 10.49
C TYR A 395 6.82 -4.00 11.10
N THR A 396 5.71 -4.11 10.37
CA THR A 396 4.53 -4.87 10.82
C THR A 396 4.68 -6.39 10.63
N HIS A 397 5.54 -6.84 9.72
CA HIS A 397 5.84 -8.24 9.43
C HIS A 397 4.61 -9.11 9.09
N VAL A 398 3.64 -8.56 8.35
CA VAL A 398 2.45 -9.32 7.94
C VAL A 398 2.60 -10.04 6.60
N GLY A 399 3.79 -9.98 6.00
CA GLY A 399 4.02 -10.48 4.65
C GLY A 399 3.33 -9.62 3.57
N PRO A 400 3.30 -10.08 2.32
CA PRO A 400 2.66 -9.35 1.24
C PRO A 400 1.14 -9.28 1.46
N GLU A 401 0.56 -8.13 1.15
CA GLU A 401 -0.88 -7.91 1.11
C GLU A 401 -1.24 -7.49 -0.32
N ILE A 402 -1.94 -8.37 -1.03
CA ILE A 402 -2.19 -8.29 -2.48
C ILE A 402 -3.57 -7.70 -2.78
N GLY A 403 -4.59 -8.09 -2.02
CA GLY A 403 -5.92 -7.50 -2.12
C GLY A 403 -5.84 -5.98 -2.02
N VAL A 404 -6.47 -5.24 -2.96
CA VAL A 404 -6.39 -3.78 -3.00
C VAL A 404 -6.91 -3.17 -1.71
N ALA A 405 -8.06 -3.64 -1.22
CA ALA A 405 -8.60 -3.23 0.08
C ALA A 405 -7.78 -3.85 1.23
N SER A 406 -7.16 -3.00 2.04
CA SER A 406 -6.27 -3.44 3.13
C SER A 406 -7.06 -4.08 4.28
N THR A 407 -6.52 -5.17 4.84
CA THR A 407 -7.12 -5.94 5.95
C THR A 407 -6.12 -6.24 7.05
N LYS A 408 -5.20 -7.20 6.83
CA LYS A 408 -4.19 -7.64 7.82
C LYS A 408 -3.16 -6.56 8.14
N ALA A 409 -2.86 -5.67 7.20
CA ALA A 409 -1.95 -4.55 7.45
C ALA A 409 -2.57 -3.57 8.46
N PHE A 410 -3.88 -3.30 8.40
CA PHE A 410 -4.57 -2.45 9.36
C PHE A 410 -4.45 -2.98 10.79
N THR A 411 -4.83 -4.24 11.03
CA THR A 411 -4.79 -4.83 12.37
C THR A 411 -3.37 -4.86 12.95
N ALA A 412 -2.37 -5.12 12.10
CA ALA A 412 -0.97 -5.08 12.53
C ALA A 412 -0.45 -3.67 12.79
N GLN A 413 -0.88 -2.66 12.02
CA GLN A 413 -0.56 -1.25 12.31
C GLN A 413 -1.12 -0.83 13.65
N VAL A 414 -2.40 -1.14 13.92
CA VAL A 414 -3.03 -0.86 15.23
C VAL A 414 -2.27 -1.57 16.35
N LEU A 415 -1.92 -2.85 16.15
CA LEU A 415 -1.16 -3.62 17.13
C LEU A 415 0.20 -3.00 17.45
N VAL A 416 1.00 -2.68 16.40
CA VAL A 416 2.35 -2.12 16.58
C VAL A 416 2.30 -0.75 17.25
N LEU A 417 1.36 0.10 16.88
CA LEU A 417 1.18 1.42 17.49
C LEU A 417 0.71 1.33 18.95
N THR A 418 -0.18 0.38 19.26
CA THR A 418 -0.62 0.11 20.64
C THR A 418 0.56 -0.40 21.48
N MET A 419 1.35 -1.34 20.96
CA MET A 419 2.57 -1.80 21.63
C MET A 419 3.56 -0.65 21.88
N LEU A 420 3.74 0.26 20.92
CA LEU A 420 4.60 1.43 21.08
C LEU A 420 4.08 2.35 22.18
N ALA A 421 2.78 2.65 22.20
CA ALA A 421 2.18 3.48 23.25
C ALA A 421 2.35 2.88 24.64
N LEU A 422 2.13 1.57 24.78
CA LEU A 422 2.30 0.85 26.05
C LEU A 422 3.78 0.79 26.50
N ALA A 423 4.72 0.57 25.56
CA ALA A 423 6.15 0.59 25.86
C ALA A 423 6.60 1.96 26.37
N ILE A 424 6.15 3.04 25.72
CA ILE A 424 6.44 4.42 26.17
C ILE A 424 5.80 4.67 27.54
N ALA A 425 4.54 4.27 27.73
CA ALA A 425 3.79 4.47 28.97
C ALA A 425 4.50 3.83 30.17
N ARG A 426 4.97 2.58 29.99
CA ARG A 426 5.74 1.88 31.03
C ARG A 426 7.01 2.61 31.41
N GLU A 427 7.79 3.03 30.42
CA GLU A 427 9.06 3.73 30.65
C GLU A 427 8.87 5.12 31.26
N LYS A 428 7.79 5.82 30.89
CA LYS A 428 7.38 7.08 31.51
C LYS A 428 6.74 6.89 32.89
N LYS A 429 6.39 5.65 33.27
CA LYS A 429 5.63 5.32 34.50
C LYS A 429 4.25 6.03 34.54
N THR A 430 3.59 6.12 33.39
CA THR A 430 2.25 6.71 33.25
C THR A 430 1.14 5.66 33.20
N ILE A 431 1.49 4.39 33.24
CA ILE A 431 0.59 3.24 33.37
C ILE A 431 0.96 2.44 34.63
N GLU A 432 -0.07 1.94 35.33
CA GLU A 432 0.14 1.05 36.48
C GLU A 432 0.69 -0.30 36.00
N GLU A 433 1.67 -0.86 36.74
CA GLU A 433 2.35 -2.09 36.34
C GLU A 433 1.37 -3.28 36.21
N GLU A 434 0.39 -3.38 37.09
CA GLU A 434 -0.64 -4.45 37.02
C GLU A 434 -1.45 -4.36 35.74
N LEU A 435 -1.87 -3.17 35.33
CA LEU A 435 -2.59 -2.95 34.05
C LEU A 435 -1.70 -3.25 32.85
N PHE A 436 -0.42 -2.85 32.89
CA PHE A 436 0.53 -3.15 31.84
C PHE A 436 0.71 -4.66 31.63
N LEU A 437 0.89 -5.40 32.72
CA LEU A 437 1.02 -6.87 32.68
C LEU A 437 -0.25 -7.54 32.15
N HIS A 438 -1.42 -7.06 32.59
CA HIS A 438 -2.71 -7.53 32.07
C HIS A 438 -2.80 -7.31 30.55
N LEU A 439 -2.46 -6.12 30.06
CA LEU A 439 -2.52 -5.79 28.62
C LEU A 439 -1.53 -6.61 27.79
N ILE A 440 -0.34 -6.91 28.30
CA ILE A 440 0.61 -7.84 27.64
C ILE A 440 -0.01 -9.23 27.47
N ALA A 441 -0.63 -9.74 28.52
CA ALA A 441 -1.30 -11.04 28.46
C ALA A 441 -2.48 -11.04 27.47
N GLU A 442 -3.25 -9.96 27.44
CA GLU A 442 -4.36 -9.78 26.49
C GLU A 442 -3.88 -9.64 25.04
N LEU A 443 -2.78 -8.90 24.78
CA LEU A 443 -2.16 -8.83 23.46
C LEU A 443 -1.83 -10.23 22.91
N ASN A 444 -1.24 -11.09 23.75
CA ASN A 444 -0.86 -12.44 23.37
C ASN A 444 -2.06 -13.35 23.04
N ARG A 445 -3.25 -13.02 23.56
CA ARG A 445 -4.51 -13.76 23.32
C ARG A 445 -5.27 -13.28 22.08
N LEU A 446 -4.93 -12.13 21.49
CA LEU A 446 -5.66 -11.57 20.36
C LEU A 446 -5.77 -12.53 19.16
N PRO A 447 -4.71 -13.25 18.76
CA PRO A 447 -4.82 -14.19 17.65
C PRO A 447 -5.88 -15.26 17.87
N ASP A 448 -5.94 -15.84 19.06
CA ASP A 448 -6.92 -16.89 19.39
C ASP A 448 -8.35 -16.33 19.42
N LYS A 449 -8.52 -15.09 19.88
CA LYS A 449 -9.81 -14.38 19.84
C LYS A 449 -10.27 -14.11 18.42
N ILE A 450 -9.37 -13.76 17.51
CA ILE A 450 -9.70 -13.58 16.08
C ILE A 450 -10.12 -14.93 15.46
N GLU A 451 -9.45 -16.04 15.79
CA GLU A 451 -9.85 -17.36 15.30
C GLU A 451 -11.29 -17.72 15.70
N LEU A 452 -11.75 -17.30 16.89
CA LEU A 452 -13.14 -17.46 17.31
C LEU A 452 -14.11 -16.61 16.46
N ILE A 453 -13.74 -15.38 16.13
CA ILE A 453 -14.56 -14.50 15.28
C ILE A 453 -14.67 -15.09 13.88
N LEU A 454 -13.58 -15.58 13.30
CA LEU A 454 -13.54 -16.15 11.95
C LEU A 454 -14.43 -17.39 11.79
N LYS A 455 -14.73 -18.13 12.88
CA LYS A 455 -15.71 -19.23 12.86
C LYS A 455 -17.13 -18.79 12.52
N GLN A 456 -17.45 -17.50 12.67
CA GLN A 456 -18.75 -16.93 12.32
C GLN A 456 -18.87 -16.58 10.82
N ASN A 457 -17.83 -16.86 10.01
CA ASN A 457 -17.78 -16.50 8.59
C ASN A 457 -19.03 -16.93 7.80
N ALA A 458 -19.50 -18.17 7.99
CA ALA A 458 -20.70 -18.66 7.30
C ALA A 458 -21.97 -17.89 7.69
N ALA A 459 -22.14 -17.61 8.98
CA ALA A 459 -23.30 -16.84 9.46
C ALA A 459 -23.27 -15.39 8.92
N ILE A 460 -22.08 -14.77 8.87
CA ILE A 460 -21.92 -13.42 8.30
C ILE A 460 -22.25 -13.43 6.79
N HIS A 461 -21.84 -14.47 6.06
CA HIS A 461 -22.21 -14.63 4.66
C HIS A 461 -23.73 -14.70 4.47
N ASP A 462 -24.42 -15.48 5.30
CA ASP A 462 -25.86 -15.69 5.15
C ASP A 462 -26.67 -14.40 5.33
N PHE A 463 -26.33 -13.58 6.32
CA PHE A 463 -27.05 -12.31 6.48
C PHE A 463 -26.51 -11.18 5.57
N ALA A 464 -25.26 -11.24 5.11
CA ALA A 464 -24.74 -10.29 4.12
C ALA A 464 -25.62 -10.26 2.86
N ARG A 465 -26.16 -11.43 2.46
CA ARG A 465 -27.09 -11.54 1.32
C ARG A 465 -28.35 -10.69 1.47
N VAL A 466 -28.79 -10.45 2.70
CA VAL A 466 -29.99 -9.63 2.96
C VAL A 466 -29.74 -8.14 2.72
N PHE A 467 -28.48 -7.69 2.74
CA PHE A 467 -28.12 -6.27 2.63
C PHE A 467 -27.58 -5.86 1.25
N THR A 468 -27.56 -6.76 0.28
CA THR A 468 -27.07 -6.46 -1.08
C THR A 468 -27.92 -5.46 -1.85
N TYR A 469 -29.15 -5.21 -1.41
CA TYR A 469 -30.03 -4.20 -1.99
C TYR A 469 -29.62 -2.76 -1.58
N ALA A 470 -28.89 -2.61 -0.47
CA ALA A 470 -28.56 -1.30 0.07
C ALA A 470 -27.68 -0.50 -0.91
N GLN A 471 -28.03 0.76 -1.12
CA GLN A 471 -27.23 1.74 -1.85
C GLN A 471 -26.39 2.60 -0.92
N ASN A 472 -26.85 2.76 0.33
CA ASN A 472 -26.19 3.55 1.37
C ASN A 472 -26.18 2.77 2.69
N VAL A 473 -25.11 2.92 3.46
CA VAL A 473 -24.94 2.30 4.79
C VAL A 473 -24.25 3.29 5.73
N ILE A 474 -24.77 3.43 6.95
CA ILE A 474 -24.10 4.20 8.00
C ILE A 474 -23.40 3.25 8.97
N TYR A 475 -22.17 3.62 9.34
CA TYR A 475 -21.39 2.93 10.38
C TYR A 475 -21.25 3.86 11.60
N LEU A 476 -21.49 3.32 12.79
CA LEU A 476 -21.45 4.08 14.04
C LEU A 476 -20.52 3.43 15.05
N GLY A 477 -19.65 4.23 15.67
CA GLY A 477 -18.78 3.80 16.75
C GLY A 477 -18.53 4.92 17.76
N ARG A 478 -17.95 4.61 18.91
CA ARG A 478 -17.52 5.59 19.92
C ARG A 478 -16.12 5.27 20.42
N GLY A 479 -15.39 6.31 20.88
CA GLY A 479 -14.03 6.14 21.39
C GLY A 479 -13.13 5.41 20.39
N TYR A 480 -12.43 4.40 20.85
CA TYR A 480 -11.56 3.55 20.02
C TYR A 480 -12.28 2.89 18.83
N ASN A 481 -13.60 2.69 18.91
CA ASN A 481 -14.39 2.04 17.87
C ASN A 481 -14.96 3.05 16.83
N PHE A 482 -14.80 4.37 16.99
CA PHE A 482 -15.17 5.33 15.94
C PHE A 482 -14.28 5.17 14.71
N PRO A 483 -12.94 5.15 14.81
CA PRO A 483 -12.12 4.89 13.63
C PRO A 483 -12.35 3.50 13.00
N VAL A 484 -12.81 2.50 13.78
CA VAL A 484 -13.23 1.20 13.23
C VAL A 484 -14.50 1.34 12.38
N ALA A 485 -15.44 2.21 12.77
CA ALA A 485 -16.60 2.53 11.95
C ALA A 485 -16.19 3.17 10.62
N LEU A 486 -15.22 4.08 10.64
CA LEU A 486 -14.64 4.67 9.41
C LEU A 486 -14.00 3.59 8.52
N GLU A 487 -13.23 2.67 9.12
CA GLU A 487 -12.57 1.59 8.38
C GLU A 487 -13.57 0.59 7.78
N GLY A 488 -14.60 0.20 8.53
CA GLY A 488 -15.68 -0.66 8.02
C GLY A 488 -16.43 -0.03 6.86
N ALA A 489 -16.76 1.26 6.96
CA ALA A 489 -17.36 2.02 5.88
C ALA A 489 -16.45 2.12 4.65
N LEU A 490 -15.14 2.33 4.86
CA LEU A 490 -14.15 2.34 3.79
C LEU A 490 -14.11 1.00 3.06
N LYS A 491 -14.00 -0.12 3.79
CA LYS A 491 -13.98 -1.46 3.19
C LYS A 491 -15.23 -1.73 2.34
N LEU A 492 -16.41 -1.38 2.86
CA LEU A 492 -17.65 -1.60 2.12
C LEU A 492 -17.69 -0.80 0.82
N LYS A 493 -17.35 0.50 0.86
CA LYS A 493 -17.38 1.34 -0.35
C LYS A 493 -16.34 0.95 -1.39
N GLU A 494 -15.15 0.53 -0.96
CA GLU A 494 -14.05 0.15 -1.87
C GLU A 494 -14.41 -1.05 -2.74
N ILE A 495 -14.99 -2.10 -2.17
CA ILE A 495 -15.15 -3.38 -2.87
C ILE A 495 -16.58 -3.68 -3.34
N SER A 496 -17.60 -3.04 -2.75
CA SER A 496 -19.02 -3.27 -3.13
C SER A 496 -19.65 -2.11 -3.88
N TYR A 497 -18.98 -0.95 -3.92
CA TYR A 497 -19.48 0.32 -4.48
C TYR A 497 -20.75 0.87 -3.81
N ILE A 498 -21.09 0.36 -2.64
CA ILE A 498 -22.15 0.92 -1.79
C ILE A 498 -21.60 2.17 -1.12
N HIS A 499 -22.33 3.27 -1.19
CA HIS A 499 -21.96 4.48 -0.45
C HIS A 499 -22.06 4.22 1.05
N ALA A 500 -20.94 4.27 1.76
CA ALA A 500 -20.88 3.99 3.20
C ALA A 500 -20.10 5.08 3.94
N GLU A 501 -20.62 5.53 5.06
CA GLU A 501 -20.00 6.57 5.90
C GLU A 501 -19.94 6.14 7.36
N GLY A 502 -18.82 6.49 8.02
CA GLY A 502 -18.62 6.27 9.45
C GLY A 502 -18.80 7.57 10.23
N TYR A 503 -19.51 7.50 11.36
CA TYR A 503 -19.70 8.64 12.25
C TYR A 503 -19.42 8.27 13.71
N PRO A 504 -18.96 9.24 14.54
CA PRO A 504 -19.11 9.10 15.98
C PRO A 504 -20.60 8.97 16.30
N ALA A 505 -21.00 7.93 17.03
CA ALA A 505 -22.42 7.62 17.20
C ALA A 505 -23.25 8.80 17.79
N ALA A 506 -22.64 9.65 18.63
CA ALA A 506 -23.30 10.85 19.15
C ALA A 506 -23.57 11.92 18.07
N GLU A 507 -22.64 12.05 17.10
CA GLU A 507 -22.74 13.04 16.02
C GLU A 507 -23.86 12.72 15.02
N MET A 508 -24.38 11.48 15.05
CA MET A 508 -25.55 11.11 14.25
C MET A 508 -26.71 12.10 14.44
N LYS A 509 -26.89 12.63 15.66
CA LYS A 509 -27.98 13.59 15.99
C LYS A 509 -27.82 14.95 15.31
N HIS A 510 -26.62 15.29 14.88
CA HIS A 510 -26.30 16.60 14.32
C HIS A 510 -26.35 16.64 12.77
N GLY A 511 -27.17 15.77 12.18
CA GLY A 511 -27.43 15.74 10.73
C GLY A 511 -27.71 14.33 10.19
N PRO A 512 -26.79 13.36 10.31
CA PRO A 512 -26.93 12.04 9.68
C PRO A 512 -28.20 11.26 10.07
N ILE A 513 -28.79 11.52 11.22
CA ILE A 513 -30.04 10.89 11.66
C ILE A 513 -31.21 11.13 10.70
N ALA A 514 -31.15 12.21 9.90
CA ALA A 514 -32.15 12.51 8.87
C ALA A 514 -32.20 11.45 7.76
N LEU A 515 -31.09 10.69 7.58
CA LEU A 515 -30.97 9.64 6.57
C LEU A 515 -31.54 8.30 7.02
N ILE A 516 -31.84 8.14 8.31
CA ILE A 516 -32.31 6.85 8.86
C ILE A 516 -33.69 6.49 8.31
N SER A 517 -33.78 5.35 7.66
CA SER A 517 -34.99 4.74 7.11
C SER A 517 -34.93 3.22 7.18
N GLN A 518 -36.01 2.53 6.83
CA GLN A 518 -36.03 1.07 6.74
C GLN A 518 -35.10 0.50 5.65
N GLU A 519 -34.80 1.30 4.63
CA GLU A 519 -33.99 0.88 3.48
C GLU A 519 -32.50 1.18 3.67
N MET A 520 -32.15 1.92 4.75
CA MET A 520 -30.76 2.27 5.06
C MET A 520 -30.27 1.45 6.27
N PRO A 521 -29.44 0.42 6.04
CA PRO A 521 -28.82 -0.31 7.13
C PRO A 521 -27.86 0.55 7.95
N VAL A 522 -27.84 0.33 9.25
CA VAL A 522 -26.91 0.98 10.17
C VAL A 522 -26.09 -0.10 10.87
N VAL A 523 -24.78 -0.05 10.68
CA VAL A 523 -23.83 -0.93 11.37
C VAL A 523 -23.34 -0.22 12.63
N VAL A 524 -23.59 -0.80 13.80
CA VAL A 524 -23.24 -0.22 15.10
C VAL A 524 -22.20 -1.09 15.80
N ILE A 525 -21.04 -0.49 16.12
CA ILE A 525 -19.97 -1.15 16.85
C ILE A 525 -20.17 -0.86 18.34
N ALA A 526 -20.69 -1.86 19.07
CA ALA A 526 -21.18 -1.72 20.44
C ALA A 526 -20.59 -2.79 21.40
N PRO A 527 -19.25 -2.97 21.46
CA PRO A 527 -18.68 -3.87 22.47
C PRO A 527 -18.84 -3.25 23.86
N LYS A 528 -18.75 -4.10 24.90
CA LYS A 528 -18.75 -3.62 26.29
C LYS A 528 -17.54 -2.74 26.55
N CYS A 529 -17.78 -1.48 26.89
CA CYS A 529 -16.77 -0.43 27.13
C CYS A 529 -17.40 0.67 28.01
N PRO A 530 -16.63 1.64 28.52
CA PRO A 530 -17.18 2.72 29.35
C PRO A 530 -18.31 3.54 28.69
N THR A 531 -18.33 3.58 27.35
CA THR A 531 -19.37 4.33 26.60
C THR A 531 -20.56 3.46 26.14
N TYR A 532 -20.63 2.20 26.56
CA TYR A 532 -21.62 1.24 26.09
C TYR A 532 -23.06 1.74 26.25
N GLU A 533 -23.47 2.22 27.43
CA GLU A 533 -24.83 2.73 27.67
C GLU A 533 -25.19 3.91 26.75
N LYS A 534 -24.20 4.70 26.34
CA LYS A 534 -24.41 5.79 25.40
C LYS A 534 -24.62 5.26 23.97
N ILE A 535 -23.96 4.15 23.62
CA ILE A 535 -24.20 3.48 22.32
C ILE A 535 -25.61 2.87 22.31
N VAL A 536 -26.04 2.22 23.39
CA VAL A 536 -27.42 1.69 23.53
C VAL A 536 -28.45 2.80 23.31
N SER A 537 -28.24 3.97 23.91
CA SER A 537 -29.12 5.13 23.68
C SER A 537 -29.18 5.54 22.21
N ASN A 538 -28.05 5.55 21.51
CA ASN A 538 -28.04 5.87 20.07
C ASN A 538 -28.76 4.77 19.25
N ILE A 539 -28.65 3.50 19.61
CA ILE A 539 -29.38 2.38 18.98
C ILE A 539 -30.90 2.58 19.12
N LEU A 540 -31.38 2.96 20.31
CA LEU A 540 -32.79 3.25 20.54
C LEU A 540 -33.31 4.40 19.66
N GLU A 541 -32.50 5.42 19.43
CA GLU A 541 -32.84 6.54 18.53
C GLU A 541 -33.01 6.10 17.07
N ILE A 542 -32.16 5.14 16.61
CA ILE A 542 -32.25 4.54 15.27
C ILE A 542 -33.53 3.68 15.18
N LYS A 543 -33.78 2.83 16.18
CA LYS A 543 -34.99 1.98 16.24
C LYS A 543 -36.28 2.80 16.23
N ALA A 544 -36.33 3.95 16.94
CA ALA A 544 -37.48 4.85 16.94
C ALA A 544 -37.82 5.38 15.53
N ARG A 545 -36.86 5.33 14.59
CA ARG A 545 -37.02 5.74 13.18
C ARG A 545 -37.11 4.53 12.24
N LYS A 546 -37.32 3.34 12.79
CA LYS A 546 -37.44 2.07 12.06
C LYS A 546 -36.17 1.70 11.27
N GLY A 547 -34.98 2.21 11.67
CA GLY A 547 -33.71 1.84 11.06
C GLY A 547 -33.39 0.36 11.28
N ARG A 548 -32.82 -0.29 10.27
CA ARG A 548 -32.31 -1.67 10.37
C ARG A 548 -30.91 -1.68 10.94
N ILE A 549 -30.67 -2.50 11.95
CA ILE A 549 -29.43 -2.49 12.72
C ILE A 549 -28.69 -3.79 12.58
N ILE A 550 -27.43 -3.68 12.18
CA ILE A 550 -26.41 -4.73 12.31
C ILE A 550 -25.49 -4.31 13.45
N SER A 551 -25.35 -5.12 14.49
CA SER A 551 -24.47 -4.77 15.61
C SER A 551 -23.29 -5.71 15.75
N VAL A 552 -22.14 -5.16 16.12
CA VAL A 552 -20.96 -5.90 16.58
C VAL A 552 -20.88 -5.72 18.09
N VAL A 553 -21.04 -6.78 18.85
CA VAL A 553 -21.18 -6.75 20.31
C VAL A 553 -20.22 -7.71 20.99
N THR A 554 -19.94 -7.50 22.27
CA THR A 554 -19.20 -8.48 23.08
C THR A 554 -20.05 -9.75 23.29
N GLU A 555 -19.42 -10.92 23.25
CA GLU A 555 -20.04 -12.21 23.51
C GLU A 555 -20.83 -12.19 24.84
N GLY A 556 -22.05 -12.76 24.82
CA GLY A 556 -22.96 -12.74 25.95
C GLY A 556 -23.80 -11.46 26.10
N ASP A 557 -23.68 -10.49 25.20
CA ASP A 557 -24.54 -9.29 25.22
C ASP A 557 -25.97 -9.67 24.82
N THR A 558 -26.91 -9.32 25.68
CA THR A 558 -28.35 -9.54 25.44
C THR A 558 -29.07 -8.24 25.07
N GLN A 559 -28.68 -7.13 25.66
CA GLN A 559 -29.35 -5.84 25.51
C GLN A 559 -29.32 -5.29 24.08
N VAL A 560 -28.15 -5.17 23.49
CA VAL A 560 -28.00 -4.70 22.10
C VAL A 560 -28.50 -5.78 21.13
N ARG A 561 -28.34 -7.05 21.46
CA ARG A 561 -28.84 -8.17 20.64
C ARG A 561 -30.37 -8.08 20.44
N GLU A 562 -31.14 -7.80 21.50
CA GLU A 562 -32.59 -7.63 21.39
C GLU A 562 -33.03 -6.41 20.59
N LEU A 563 -32.18 -5.39 20.51
CA LEU A 563 -32.41 -4.16 19.74
C LEU A 563 -32.00 -4.27 18.28
N SER A 564 -31.24 -5.28 17.89
CA SER A 564 -30.63 -5.42 16.58
C SER A 564 -31.38 -6.42 15.69
N ASP A 565 -31.38 -6.17 14.40
CA ASP A 565 -31.90 -7.13 13.41
C ASP A 565 -30.91 -8.27 13.16
N PHE A 566 -29.59 -7.96 13.22
CA PHE A 566 -28.49 -8.92 13.10
C PHE A 566 -27.39 -8.56 14.08
N THR A 567 -26.77 -9.58 14.65
CA THR A 567 -25.71 -9.41 15.66
C THR A 567 -24.53 -10.32 15.36
N ILE A 568 -23.32 -9.74 15.37
CA ILE A 568 -22.05 -10.44 15.30
C ILE A 568 -21.35 -10.28 16.64
N THR A 569 -20.83 -11.36 17.19
CA THR A 569 -20.18 -11.33 18.51
C THR A 569 -18.66 -11.31 18.39
N VAL A 570 -18.01 -10.58 19.31
CA VAL A 570 -16.57 -10.60 19.50
C VAL A 570 -16.23 -11.00 20.93
N PRO A 571 -15.14 -11.76 21.17
CA PRO A 571 -14.71 -12.07 22.53
C PRO A 571 -14.41 -10.80 23.34
N PRO A 572 -14.60 -10.85 24.67
CA PRO A 572 -14.27 -9.72 25.54
C PRO A 572 -12.77 -9.41 25.52
N THR A 573 -12.42 -8.12 25.54
CA THR A 573 -11.05 -7.63 25.65
C THR A 573 -11.05 -6.18 26.13
N ASP A 574 -9.89 -5.65 26.50
CA ASP A 574 -9.73 -4.26 26.92
C ASP A 574 -10.03 -3.28 25.79
N GLU A 575 -10.51 -2.09 26.14
CA GLU A 575 -11.02 -1.11 25.19
C GLU A 575 -10.00 -0.74 24.11
N CYS A 576 -8.72 -0.59 24.46
CA CYS A 576 -7.65 -0.25 23.50
C CYS A 576 -7.34 -1.38 22.50
N LEU A 577 -7.74 -2.62 22.79
CA LEU A 577 -7.54 -3.78 21.93
C LEU A 577 -8.80 -4.15 21.13
N GLN A 578 -9.97 -3.62 21.52
CA GLN A 578 -11.24 -3.87 20.82
C GLN A 578 -11.17 -3.60 19.32
N PRO A 579 -10.51 -2.52 18.82
CA PRO A 579 -10.43 -2.23 17.39
C PRO A 579 -9.90 -3.39 16.55
N ILE A 580 -8.93 -4.15 17.07
CA ILE A 580 -8.34 -5.31 16.39
C ILE A 580 -9.35 -6.44 16.22
N LEU A 581 -10.28 -6.61 17.17
CA LEU A 581 -11.32 -7.63 17.11
C LEU A 581 -12.56 -7.16 16.35
N THR A 582 -13.01 -5.93 16.58
CA THR A 582 -14.26 -5.42 16.03
C THR A 582 -14.21 -5.11 14.55
N VAL A 583 -13.01 -4.92 13.96
CA VAL A 583 -12.83 -4.72 12.52
C VAL A 583 -13.03 -6.02 11.72
N ILE A 584 -12.69 -7.19 12.29
CA ILE A 584 -12.75 -8.48 11.58
C ILE A 584 -14.15 -8.78 11.04
N PRO A 585 -15.24 -8.67 11.84
CA PRO A 585 -16.59 -8.85 11.33
C PRO A 585 -16.95 -7.89 10.21
N LEU A 586 -16.43 -6.63 10.26
CA LEU A 586 -16.73 -5.63 9.25
C LEU A 586 -16.02 -5.93 7.92
N GLN A 587 -14.80 -6.47 7.98
CA GLN A 587 -14.07 -6.94 6.81
C GLN A 587 -14.81 -8.12 6.15
N LEU A 588 -15.25 -9.10 6.92
CA LEU A 588 -16.04 -10.25 6.44
C LEU A 588 -17.38 -9.79 5.84
N LEU A 589 -18.09 -8.88 6.51
CA LEU A 589 -19.36 -8.33 6.03
C LEU A 589 -19.19 -7.63 4.69
N ALA A 590 -18.20 -6.75 4.56
CA ALA A 590 -17.92 -6.04 3.32
C ALA A 590 -17.55 -7.01 2.19
N TYR A 591 -16.69 -8.00 2.47
CA TYR A 591 -16.30 -9.03 1.53
C TYR A 591 -17.50 -9.81 1.00
N HIS A 592 -18.34 -10.36 1.88
CA HIS A 592 -19.49 -11.16 1.47
C HIS A 592 -20.54 -10.35 0.71
N ILE A 593 -20.82 -9.12 1.10
CA ILE A 593 -21.71 -8.24 0.34
C ILE A 593 -21.16 -8.03 -1.08
N ALA A 594 -19.88 -7.76 -1.22
CA ALA A 594 -19.24 -7.52 -2.52
C ALA A 594 -19.27 -8.77 -3.42
N VAL A 595 -18.94 -9.95 -2.87
CA VAL A 595 -18.97 -11.21 -3.61
C VAL A 595 -20.38 -11.56 -4.08
N VAL A 596 -21.40 -11.43 -3.21
CA VAL A 596 -22.80 -11.69 -3.59
C VAL A 596 -23.29 -10.69 -4.65
N LYS A 597 -22.75 -9.47 -4.68
CA LYS A 597 -23.02 -8.48 -5.74
C LYS A 597 -22.25 -8.75 -7.03
N GLY A 598 -21.37 -9.75 -7.07
CA GLY A 598 -20.54 -10.06 -8.25
C GLY A 598 -19.42 -9.06 -8.50
N CYS A 599 -18.96 -8.34 -7.45
CA CYS A 599 -17.86 -7.40 -7.56
C CYS A 599 -16.50 -8.12 -7.46
N ASP A 600 -15.49 -7.61 -8.16
CA ASP A 600 -14.10 -8.05 -8.00
C ASP A 600 -13.54 -7.44 -6.70
N VAL A 601 -13.33 -8.28 -5.68
CA VAL A 601 -12.90 -7.83 -4.35
C VAL A 601 -11.39 -7.63 -4.24
N ASP A 602 -10.61 -8.31 -5.10
CA ASP A 602 -9.15 -8.20 -5.10
C ASP A 602 -8.68 -7.01 -5.93
N GLN A 603 -9.42 -6.70 -7.01
CA GLN A 603 -9.12 -5.62 -7.95
C GLN A 603 -10.37 -4.75 -8.21
N PRO A 604 -10.87 -4.03 -7.20
CA PRO A 604 -12.04 -3.18 -7.37
C PRO A 604 -11.74 -2.03 -8.33
N ARG A 605 -12.74 -1.66 -9.15
CA ARG A 605 -12.59 -0.60 -10.17
C ARG A 605 -12.12 0.72 -9.54
N ASN A 606 -11.31 1.48 -10.27
CA ASN A 606 -10.83 2.81 -9.91
C ASN A 606 -9.97 2.86 -8.63
N LEU A 607 -9.43 1.74 -8.17
CA LEU A 607 -8.54 1.67 -7.02
C LEU A 607 -7.24 0.95 -7.35
N ALA A 608 -6.16 1.42 -6.79
CA ALA A 608 -4.87 0.76 -6.81
C ALA A 608 -4.40 0.48 -5.38
N LYS A 609 -3.62 -0.59 -5.16
CA LYS A 609 -3.15 -1.00 -3.83
C LYS A 609 -2.35 0.09 -3.11
N SER A 610 -1.63 0.91 -3.85
CA SER A 610 -0.76 1.95 -3.27
C SER A 610 -0.63 3.11 -4.26
N VAL A 611 -0.69 4.34 -3.76
CA VAL A 611 -0.59 5.58 -4.54
C VAL A 611 0.83 6.14 -4.37
N THR A 612 1.65 6.03 -5.42
CA THR A 612 3.06 6.47 -5.44
C THR A 612 3.30 7.72 -6.26
N VAL A 613 2.25 8.30 -6.77
CA VAL A 613 2.24 9.57 -7.51
C VAL A 613 1.09 10.41 -7.00
N GLU A 614 1.19 11.70 -7.17
CA GLU A 614 0.14 12.66 -6.88
C GLU A 614 -0.77 12.88 -8.07
#